data_31a7e796bf802361487f56bcbbd43dd3
#
_entry.id   31a7e796bf802361487f56bcbbd43dd3
#
_cell.length_a   1.000
_cell.length_b   1.000
_cell.length_c   1.000
_cell.angle_alpha   90.00
_cell.angle_beta   90.00
_cell.angle_gamma   90.00
#
_symmetry.space_group_name_H-M   'P 1'
#
loop_
_entity.id
_entity.type
_entity.pdbx_description
1 polymer ?
#
loop_
_entity_poly.entity_id
_entity_poly.type
_entity_poly.pdbx_seq_one_letter_code
_entity_poly.pdbx_strand_id
1 'polypeptide(L)'
;MGLSMASDRPRPLAGCAGPSLATRIASADPGGDEAAPPEDDHFHDECGVFGIWGHGDAAAATALGLHALQHRGQEAAGIVSYDGEQFHAHRDIGQVADIFGRESVMVPLKGKAAIGHVRYSTAGGTLLRNVQPLFADLALGGFCLAHNGNLTNANGLRRALVNRGAIFQSTADTECIIHLIALAQGKTVIDRLNEALR
;
A
#
# COMPACT_ATOMS: atom_id res chain seq x y z
N MET A 1 4.53 45.20 36.74
CA MET A 1 4.57 45.07 35.27
C MET A 1 4.30 43.62 34.95
N GLY A 2 3.05 43.26 34.67
CA GLY A 2 2.63 41.90 34.32
C GLY A 2 2.32 41.85 32.85
N LEU A 3 3.06 41.00 32.11
CA LEU A 3 2.73 40.69 30.72
C LEU A 3 1.77 39.49 30.71
N SER A 4 0.53 39.77 30.31
CA SER A 4 -0.48 38.76 29.99
C SER A 4 -0.18 38.15 28.60
N MET A 5 0.13 36.85 28.53
CA MET A 5 0.17 36.15 27.27
C MET A 5 -1.24 35.64 26.94
N ALA A 6 -1.86 36.23 25.93
CA ALA A 6 -3.10 35.76 25.34
C ALA A 6 -2.81 34.48 24.52
N SER A 7 -3.48 33.37 24.86
CA SER A 7 -3.44 32.12 24.10
C SER A 7 -4.34 32.29 22.86
N ASP A 8 -3.71 32.41 21.71
CA ASP A 8 -4.41 32.41 20.42
C ASP A 8 -4.72 30.96 20.03
N ARG A 9 -5.97 30.55 20.23
CA ARG A 9 -6.47 29.25 19.73
C ARG A 9 -6.95 29.46 18.30
N PRO A 10 -6.47 28.65 17.33
CA PRO A 10 -6.98 28.74 15.97
C PRO A 10 -8.46 28.34 15.93
N ARG A 11 -9.28 29.19 15.27
CA ARG A 11 -10.69 28.93 15.01
C ARG A 11 -10.87 27.70 14.13
N PRO A 12 -11.87 26.83 14.39
CA PRO A 12 -12.20 25.74 13.49
C PRO A 12 -12.74 26.32 12.17
N LEU A 13 -12.13 25.89 11.06
CA LEU A 13 -12.63 26.19 9.71
C LEU A 13 -14.00 25.53 9.53
N ALA A 14 -14.99 26.32 9.12
CA ALA A 14 -16.35 25.86 8.84
C ALA A 14 -16.34 24.78 7.75
N GLY A 15 -17.09 23.70 8.01
CA GLY A 15 -17.16 22.55 7.13
C GLY A 15 -17.80 22.86 5.78
N CYS A 16 -17.08 22.64 4.71
CA CYS A 16 -17.63 22.44 3.39
C CYS A 16 -17.79 20.94 3.14
N ALA A 17 -19.03 20.44 3.18
CA ALA A 17 -19.37 19.12 2.68
C ALA A 17 -19.26 19.14 1.14
N GLY A 18 -18.06 18.91 0.64
CA GLY A 18 -17.79 18.71 -0.79
C GLY A 18 -17.58 17.22 -1.10
N PRO A 19 -17.60 16.80 -2.38
CA PRO A 19 -17.35 15.42 -2.77
C PRO A 19 -16.00 14.94 -2.24
N SER A 20 -15.87 13.61 -2.04
CA SER A 20 -14.66 13.00 -1.50
C SER A 20 -13.43 13.37 -2.33
N LEU A 21 -12.26 13.30 -1.73
CA LEU A 21 -11.00 13.63 -2.38
C LEU A 21 -10.77 12.75 -3.62
N ALA A 22 -11.09 11.47 -3.53
CA ALA A 22 -10.98 10.52 -4.62
C ALA A 22 -11.91 10.90 -5.80
N THR A 23 -13.15 11.31 -5.53
CA THR A 23 -14.11 11.77 -6.53
C THR A 23 -13.62 13.05 -7.22
N ARG A 24 -13.01 13.99 -6.48
CA ARG A 24 -12.45 15.22 -7.06
C ARG A 24 -11.23 14.98 -7.94
N ILE A 25 -10.44 13.95 -7.61
CA ILE A 25 -9.26 13.58 -8.41
C ILE A 25 -9.70 12.80 -9.66
N ALA A 26 -10.69 11.91 -9.55
CA ALA A 26 -11.19 11.11 -10.66
C ALA A 26 -11.91 11.97 -11.72
N SER A 27 -12.54 13.10 -11.35
CA SER A 27 -13.22 14.01 -12.27
C SER A 27 -12.30 14.99 -13.01
N ALA A 28 -10.99 14.99 -12.75
CA ALA A 28 -10.04 15.94 -13.30
C ALA A 28 -9.29 15.46 -14.55
N ASP A 29 -9.76 14.40 -15.22
CA ASP A 29 -9.13 13.90 -16.46
C ASP A 29 -9.94 14.31 -17.71
N PRO A 30 -9.53 15.38 -18.41
CA PRO A 30 -10.07 15.69 -19.73
C PRO A 30 -9.11 15.15 -20.80
N GLY A 31 -9.34 13.91 -21.26
CA GLY A 31 -8.96 13.53 -22.59
C GLY A 31 -7.59 12.91 -22.79
N GLY A 32 -7.64 11.79 -23.40
CA GLY A 32 -6.58 11.06 -24.07
C GLY A 32 -7.02 9.61 -24.22
N ASP A 33 -7.91 9.36 -25.18
CA ASP A 33 -8.16 7.99 -25.67
C ASP A 33 -6.88 7.46 -26.30
N GLU A 34 -5.99 6.93 -25.49
CA GLU A 34 -5.01 5.96 -25.95
C GLU A 34 -5.73 4.61 -25.87
N ALA A 35 -6.13 4.10 -27.04
CA ALA A 35 -6.79 2.82 -27.18
C ALA A 35 -6.00 1.75 -26.40
N ALA A 36 -6.66 1.09 -25.46
CA ALA A 36 -6.07 -0.03 -24.74
C ALA A 36 -5.61 -1.09 -25.77
N PRO A 37 -4.42 -1.66 -25.62
CA PRO A 37 -4.00 -2.77 -26.46
C PRO A 37 -5.03 -3.89 -26.32
N PRO A 38 -5.25 -4.72 -27.39
CA PRO A 38 -6.19 -5.81 -27.36
C PRO A 38 -5.90 -6.71 -26.15
N GLU A 39 -6.94 -7.06 -25.39
CA GLU A 39 -6.84 -8.00 -24.29
C GLU A 39 -6.30 -9.32 -24.84
N ASP A 40 -5.09 -9.67 -24.42
CA ASP A 40 -4.48 -10.95 -24.74
C ASP A 40 -5.14 -11.99 -23.82
N ASP A 41 -5.89 -12.91 -24.39
CA ASP A 41 -6.71 -13.93 -23.70
C ASP A 41 -5.84 -15.06 -23.09
N HIS A 42 -4.57 -14.75 -22.78
CA HIS A 42 -3.68 -15.65 -22.07
C HIS A 42 -3.84 -15.49 -20.56
N PHE A 43 -3.85 -16.62 -19.85
CA PHE A 43 -3.77 -16.65 -18.38
C PHE A 43 -2.55 -15.83 -17.94
N HIS A 44 -2.81 -14.62 -17.47
CA HIS A 44 -1.77 -13.81 -16.85
C HIS A 44 -1.56 -14.31 -15.43
N ASP A 45 -0.31 -14.68 -15.11
CA ASP A 45 0.10 -14.92 -13.73
C ASP A 45 -0.16 -13.63 -12.93
N GLU A 46 -1.07 -13.70 -11.97
CA GLU A 46 -1.46 -12.57 -11.16
C GLU A 46 -0.76 -12.65 -9.81
N CYS A 47 -0.41 -11.49 -9.23
CA CYS A 47 0.12 -11.40 -7.87
C CYS A 47 -0.73 -12.18 -6.85
N GLY A 48 -0.13 -12.57 -5.71
CA GLY A 48 -0.83 -13.20 -4.60
C GLY A 48 -0.67 -12.39 -3.31
N VAL A 49 -1.74 -12.30 -2.53
CA VAL A 49 -1.74 -11.65 -1.20
C VAL A 49 -2.18 -12.67 -0.16
N PHE A 50 -1.49 -12.70 0.98
CA PHE A 50 -1.86 -13.50 2.13
C PHE A 50 -1.73 -12.66 3.41
N GLY A 51 -2.64 -12.86 4.36
CA GLY A 51 -2.59 -12.17 5.64
C GLY A 51 -3.13 -13.03 6.77
N ILE A 52 -2.58 -12.86 7.97
CA ILE A 52 -2.97 -13.56 9.18
C ILE A 52 -2.92 -12.63 10.38
N TRP A 53 -3.83 -12.82 11.31
CA TRP A 53 -3.91 -12.08 12.56
C TRP A 53 -4.10 -13.02 13.75
N GLY A 54 -3.43 -12.72 14.87
CA GLY A 54 -3.59 -13.45 16.12
C GLY A 54 -2.84 -14.80 16.19
N HIS A 55 -1.90 -15.04 15.27
CA HIS A 55 -1.10 -16.28 15.23
C HIS A 55 0.30 -16.07 15.81
N GLY A 56 0.77 -16.96 16.67
CA GLY A 56 2.08 -16.84 17.33
C GLY A 56 3.25 -16.72 16.35
N ASP A 57 3.19 -17.47 15.24
CA ASP A 57 4.20 -17.51 14.18
C ASP A 57 3.62 -16.89 12.90
N ALA A 58 3.08 -15.67 12.98
CA ALA A 58 2.36 -15.03 11.88
C ALA A 58 3.20 -14.91 10.61
N ALA A 59 4.48 -14.54 10.72
CA ALA A 59 5.36 -14.42 9.57
C ALA A 59 5.63 -15.77 8.88
N ALA A 60 5.85 -16.86 9.66
CA ALA A 60 6.06 -18.19 9.13
C ALA A 60 4.79 -18.72 8.42
N ALA A 61 3.61 -18.52 9.04
CA ALA A 61 2.35 -18.89 8.42
C ALA A 61 2.10 -18.08 7.13
N THR A 62 2.49 -16.79 7.10
CA THR A 62 2.42 -15.97 5.90
C THR A 62 3.36 -16.46 4.82
N ALA A 63 4.60 -16.82 5.15
CA ALA A 63 5.55 -17.39 4.20
C ALA A 63 5.01 -18.69 3.55
N LEU A 64 4.40 -19.58 4.35
CA LEU A 64 3.74 -20.79 3.84
C LEU A 64 2.56 -20.47 2.92
N GLY A 65 1.72 -19.50 3.31
CA GLY A 65 0.62 -19.02 2.48
C GLY A 65 1.09 -18.43 1.14
N LEU A 66 2.16 -17.63 1.16
CA LEU A 66 2.77 -17.08 -0.06
C LEU A 66 3.42 -18.18 -0.90
N HIS A 67 4.03 -19.20 -0.29
CA HIS A 67 4.59 -20.34 -1.01
C HIS A 67 3.49 -21.13 -1.76
N ALA A 68 2.33 -21.30 -1.13
CA ALA A 68 1.17 -21.90 -1.80
C ALA A 68 0.65 -21.04 -2.97
N LEU A 69 0.85 -19.72 -2.92
CA LEU A 69 0.50 -18.77 -3.97
C LEU A 69 1.66 -18.52 -4.97
N GLN A 70 2.80 -19.23 -4.86
CA GLN A 70 4.01 -18.97 -5.66
C GLN A 70 3.75 -19.07 -7.16
N HIS A 71 2.82 -19.92 -7.60
CA HIS A 71 2.41 -20.05 -9.00
C HIS A 71 1.80 -18.76 -9.58
N ARG A 72 1.39 -17.81 -8.73
CA ARG A 72 0.82 -16.52 -9.12
C ARG A 72 1.87 -15.41 -9.21
N GLY A 73 3.07 -15.58 -8.61
CA GLY A 73 4.11 -14.57 -8.66
C GLY A 73 5.47 -15.17 -8.25
N GLN A 74 6.44 -15.14 -9.17
CA GLN A 74 7.73 -15.81 -8.99
C GLN A 74 8.93 -14.86 -8.99
N GLU A 75 8.70 -13.56 -9.14
CA GLU A 75 9.79 -12.59 -9.32
C GLU A 75 10.27 -11.96 -8.04
N ALA A 76 9.37 -11.71 -7.12
CA ALA A 76 9.67 -11.06 -5.85
C ALA A 76 8.61 -11.38 -4.80
N ALA A 77 9.00 -11.33 -3.54
CA ALA A 77 8.09 -11.51 -2.43
C ALA A 77 8.43 -10.57 -1.27
N GLY A 78 7.43 -10.25 -0.47
CA GLY A 78 7.59 -9.45 0.73
C GLY A 78 6.64 -9.88 1.83
N ILE A 79 7.10 -9.72 3.07
CA ILE A 79 6.31 -9.91 4.29
C ILE A 79 6.52 -8.69 5.19
N VAL A 80 5.44 -8.19 5.76
CA VAL A 80 5.44 -7.25 6.87
C VAL A 80 4.71 -7.88 8.03
N SER A 81 5.35 -7.97 9.19
CA SER A 81 4.74 -8.43 10.44
C SER A 81 4.61 -7.28 11.44
N TYR A 82 3.75 -7.48 12.45
CA TYR A 82 3.50 -6.50 13.51
C TYR A 82 3.46 -7.20 14.86
N ASP A 83 4.29 -6.74 15.80
CA ASP A 83 4.45 -7.34 17.11
C ASP A 83 3.57 -6.71 18.21
N GLY A 84 2.81 -5.68 17.87
CA GLY A 84 1.99 -4.89 18.77
C GLY A 84 2.54 -3.47 18.98
N GLU A 85 3.81 -3.24 18.68
CA GLU A 85 4.50 -1.96 18.84
C GLU A 85 5.13 -1.49 17.52
N GLN A 86 5.78 -2.41 16.80
CA GLN A 86 6.56 -2.10 15.60
C GLN A 86 6.21 -3.01 14.43
N PHE A 87 6.39 -2.46 13.23
CA PHE A 87 6.35 -3.21 11.98
C PHE A 87 7.75 -3.69 11.61
N HIS A 88 7.86 -4.97 11.27
CA HIS A 88 9.07 -5.60 10.78
C HIS A 88 8.84 -6.02 9.34
N ALA A 89 9.71 -5.62 8.42
CA ALA A 89 9.52 -5.84 7.00
C ALA A 89 10.73 -6.50 6.36
N HIS A 90 10.48 -7.47 5.47
CA HIS A 90 11.48 -7.97 4.55
C HIS A 90 10.87 -8.12 3.16
N ARG A 91 11.58 -7.60 2.16
CA ARG A 91 11.19 -7.65 0.74
C ARG A 91 12.43 -7.94 -0.08
N ASP A 92 12.31 -8.88 -1.01
CA ASP A 92 13.45 -9.25 -1.86
C ASP A 92 12.95 -9.73 -3.23
N ILE A 93 13.87 -9.80 -4.17
CA ILE A 93 13.67 -10.37 -5.51
C ILE A 93 14.00 -11.85 -5.43
N GLY A 94 13.12 -12.70 -5.96
CA GLY A 94 13.26 -14.15 -5.97
C GLY A 94 12.01 -14.87 -5.47
N GLN A 95 12.12 -16.18 -5.36
CA GLN A 95 11.03 -17.04 -4.89
C GLN A 95 10.89 -17.01 -3.36
N VAL A 96 9.69 -17.30 -2.89
CA VAL A 96 9.35 -17.27 -1.45
C VAL A 96 10.28 -18.18 -0.64
N ALA A 97 10.55 -19.41 -1.14
CA ALA A 97 11.41 -20.35 -0.44
C ALA A 97 12.86 -19.87 -0.32
N ASP A 98 13.39 -19.22 -1.36
CA ASP A 98 14.76 -18.68 -1.37
C ASP A 98 14.92 -17.48 -0.44
N ILE A 99 13.89 -16.68 -0.31
CA ILE A 99 13.88 -15.47 0.54
C ILE A 99 13.61 -15.87 1.98
N PHE A 100 12.45 -16.48 2.25
CA PHE A 100 11.93 -16.76 3.60
C PHE A 100 12.33 -18.13 4.15
N GLY A 101 13.08 -18.94 3.40
CA GLY A 101 13.78 -20.12 3.92
C GLY A 101 15.01 -19.78 4.78
N ARG A 102 15.47 -18.53 4.78
CA ARG A 102 16.64 -18.08 5.53
C ARG A 102 16.24 -17.63 6.94
N GLU A 103 16.81 -18.27 7.96
CA GLU A 103 16.57 -17.93 9.38
C GLU A 103 16.88 -16.46 9.68
N SER A 104 17.95 -15.92 9.11
CA SER A 104 18.34 -14.51 9.27
C SER A 104 17.28 -13.52 8.76
N VAL A 105 16.42 -13.94 7.84
CA VAL A 105 15.29 -13.15 7.34
C VAL A 105 14.06 -13.33 8.23
N MET A 106 13.80 -14.55 8.70
CA MET A 106 12.59 -14.87 9.46
C MET A 106 12.65 -14.41 10.91
N VAL A 107 13.80 -14.52 11.58
CA VAL A 107 13.96 -14.15 13.00
C VAL A 107 13.57 -12.69 13.30
N PRO A 108 13.90 -11.70 12.44
CA PRO A 108 13.46 -10.32 12.66
C PRO A 108 11.95 -10.10 12.46
N LEU A 109 11.26 -10.94 11.68
CA LEU A 109 9.83 -10.80 11.37
C LEU A 109 8.94 -11.28 12.52
N LYS A 110 9.02 -10.57 13.64
CA LYS A 110 8.31 -10.90 14.89
C LYS A 110 6.85 -10.45 14.83
N GLY A 111 6.03 -11.07 15.69
CA GLY A 111 4.67 -10.59 15.94
C GLY A 111 3.57 -11.60 15.66
N LYS A 112 2.35 -11.17 15.99
CA LYS A 112 1.13 -11.98 15.89
C LYS A 112 0.25 -11.62 14.69
N ALA A 113 0.66 -10.67 13.89
CA ALA A 113 0.00 -10.30 12.65
C ALA A 113 1.05 -10.19 11.55
N ALA A 114 0.71 -10.63 10.35
CA ALA A 114 1.55 -10.44 9.18
C ALA A 114 0.70 -10.37 7.90
N ILE A 115 1.18 -9.60 6.94
CA ILE A 115 0.70 -9.62 5.56
C ILE A 115 1.87 -9.86 4.63
N GLY A 116 1.61 -10.51 3.51
CA GLY A 116 2.62 -10.80 2.51
C GLY A 116 2.06 -10.71 1.10
N HIS A 117 2.99 -10.60 0.16
CA HIS A 117 2.69 -10.44 -1.25
C HIS A 117 3.73 -11.19 -2.09
N VAL A 118 3.28 -11.91 -3.11
CA VAL A 118 4.12 -12.41 -4.21
C VAL A 118 3.82 -11.63 -5.47
N ARG A 119 4.88 -11.20 -6.17
CA ARG A 119 4.79 -10.30 -7.31
C ARG A 119 5.05 -11.06 -8.61
N TYR A 120 4.19 -10.79 -9.58
CA TYR A 120 4.44 -10.99 -10.99
C TYR A 120 4.50 -9.62 -11.69
N SER A 121 5.45 -9.41 -12.60
CA SER A 121 5.59 -8.16 -13.35
C SER A 121 5.34 -8.41 -14.83
N THR A 122 4.34 -7.74 -15.38
CA THR A 122 3.98 -7.87 -16.80
C THR A 122 4.85 -7.04 -17.74
N ALA A 123 5.65 -6.09 -17.23
CA ALA A 123 6.49 -5.22 -18.05
C ALA A 123 7.72 -4.69 -17.29
N GLY A 124 8.91 -4.87 -17.90
CA GLY A 124 10.18 -4.26 -17.49
C GLY A 124 10.63 -4.59 -16.07
N GLY A 125 11.63 -5.35 -15.85
CA GLY A 125 12.31 -5.80 -14.62
C GLY A 125 11.72 -5.43 -13.25
N THR A 126 11.70 -6.39 -12.33
CA THR A 126 11.21 -6.16 -10.97
C THR A 126 12.13 -5.23 -10.20
N LEU A 127 11.64 -4.04 -9.84
CA LEU A 127 12.34 -3.12 -8.96
C LEU A 127 11.97 -3.40 -7.51
N LEU A 128 12.96 -3.54 -6.64
CA LEU A 128 12.74 -3.80 -5.19
C LEU A 128 11.78 -2.78 -4.55
N ARG A 129 11.85 -1.51 -4.97
CA ARG A 129 10.94 -0.46 -4.48
C ARG A 129 9.46 -0.70 -4.79
N ASN A 130 9.15 -1.58 -5.74
CA ASN A 130 7.78 -1.95 -6.12
C ASN A 130 7.28 -3.22 -5.42
N VAL A 131 8.16 -3.91 -4.67
CA VAL A 131 7.79 -5.12 -3.94
C VAL A 131 6.93 -4.75 -2.73
N GLN A 132 5.76 -5.35 -2.66
CA GLN A 132 4.82 -5.13 -1.58
C GLN A 132 5.04 -6.17 -0.45
N PRO A 133 4.52 -5.93 0.78
CA PRO A 133 3.69 -4.80 1.21
C PRO A 133 4.44 -3.49 1.25
N LEU A 134 3.76 -2.38 0.91
CA LEU A 134 4.27 -1.03 1.09
C LEU A 134 3.95 -0.54 2.51
N PHE A 135 4.89 0.18 3.12
CA PHE A 135 4.72 0.75 4.46
C PHE A 135 4.68 2.28 4.39
N ALA A 136 3.87 2.89 5.26
CA ALA A 136 3.84 4.33 5.47
C ALA A 136 3.51 4.66 6.93
N ASP A 137 4.09 5.74 7.45
CA ASP A 137 3.65 6.36 8.69
C ASP A 137 2.60 7.43 8.39
N LEU A 138 1.42 7.21 8.94
CA LEU A 138 0.29 8.11 8.83
C LEU A 138 0.07 8.84 10.15
N ALA A 139 -0.71 9.93 10.12
CA ALA A 139 -1.13 10.62 11.34
C ALA A 139 -1.89 9.70 12.36
N LEU A 140 -2.39 8.57 11.90
CA LEU A 140 -3.06 7.55 12.73
C LEU A 140 -2.12 6.42 13.17
N GLY A 141 -0.83 6.51 12.88
CA GLY A 141 0.17 5.50 13.16
C GLY A 141 0.66 4.77 11.90
N GLY A 142 1.53 3.79 12.10
CA GLY A 142 2.09 2.98 11.02
C GLY A 142 1.01 2.19 10.28
N PHE A 143 1.16 2.10 8.97
CA PHE A 143 0.23 1.43 8.08
C PHE A 143 0.98 0.65 7.01
N CYS A 144 0.56 -0.57 6.72
CA CYS A 144 1.09 -1.34 5.60
C CYS A 144 -0.03 -1.86 4.72
N LEU A 145 0.24 -1.92 3.42
CA LEU A 145 -0.72 -2.28 2.39
C LEU A 145 -0.11 -3.26 1.39
N ALA A 146 -0.86 -4.32 1.09
CA ALA A 146 -0.65 -5.18 -0.05
C ALA A 146 -1.92 -5.19 -0.92
N HIS A 147 -1.74 -5.10 -2.23
CA HIS A 147 -2.82 -5.00 -3.20
C HIS A 147 -2.55 -5.94 -4.37
N ASN A 148 -3.53 -6.76 -4.69
CA ASN A 148 -3.55 -7.58 -5.90
C ASN A 148 -4.56 -6.97 -6.87
N GLY A 149 -4.08 -6.46 -7.99
CA GLY A 149 -4.88 -5.80 -9.02
C GLY A 149 -4.17 -4.57 -9.61
N ASN A 150 -4.84 -3.89 -10.53
CA ASN A 150 -4.36 -2.67 -11.18
C ASN A 150 -5.42 -1.58 -11.09
N LEU A 151 -5.01 -0.37 -10.71
CA LEU A 151 -5.88 0.79 -10.77
C LEU A 151 -5.94 1.29 -12.23
N THR A 152 -7.11 1.20 -12.85
CA THR A 152 -7.32 1.61 -14.25
C THR A 152 -6.99 3.09 -14.49
N ASN A 153 -7.12 3.93 -13.47
CA ASN A 153 -6.86 5.37 -13.51
C ASN A 153 -5.55 5.77 -12.79
N ALA A 154 -4.63 4.83 -12.54
CA ALA A 154 -3.41 5.05 -11.74
C ALA A 154 -2.59 6.25 -12.20
N ASN A 155 -2.41 6.44 -13.52
CA ASN A 155 -1.61 7.53 -14.09
C ASN A 155 -2.25 8.90 -13.82
N GLY A 156 -3.56 9.02 -13.95
CA GLY A 156 -4.32 10.23 -13.64
C GLY A 156 -4.25 10.56 -12.15
N LEU A 157 -4.49 9.57 -11.29
CA LEU A 157 -4.38 9.70 -9.84
C LEU A 157 -2.98 10.12 -9.41
N ARG A 158 -1.94 9.49 -9.95
CA ARG A 158 -0.54 9.82 -9.64
C ARG A 158 -0.23 11.28 -9.99
N ARG A 159 -0.58 11.73 -11.21
CA ARG A 159 -0.37 13.14 -11.60
C ARG A 159 -1.08 14.11 -10.68
N ALA A 160 -2.34 13.83 -10.36
CA ALA A 160 -3.13 14.67 -9.47
C ALA A 160 -2.56 14.72 -8.04
N LEU A 161 -2.08 13.60 -7.51
CA LEU A 161 -1.44 13.52 -6.19
C LEU A 161 -0.10 14.26 -6.18
N VAL A 162 0.75 14.10 -7.20
CA VAL A 162 2.03 14.83 -7.33
C VAL A 162 1.79 16.35 -7.38
N ASN A 163 0.80 16.81 -8.14
CA ASN A 163 0.43 18.23 -8.20
C ASN A 163 -0.05 18.78 -6.84
N ARG A 164 -0.43 17.90 -5.91
CA ARG A 164 -0.80 18.23 -4.52
C ARG A 164 0.34 18.05 -3.53
N GLY A 165 1.54 17.74 -4.02
CA GLY A 165 2.74 17.60 -3.19
C GLY A 165 3.03 16.17 -2.72
N ALA A 166 2.32 15.15 -3.22
CA ALA A 166 2.65 13.76 -2.89
C ALA A 166 4.03 13.36 -3.44
N ILE A 167 4.81 12.68 -2.63
CA ILE A 167 6.15 12.19 -2.97
C ILE A 167 6.07 10.68 -3.14
N PHE A 168 6.25 10.21 -4.38
CA PHE A 168 6.25 8.79 -4.70
C PHE A 168 7.65 8.19 -4.65
N GLN A 169 7.78 7.02 -4.04
CA GLN A 169 9.04 6.28 -3.95
C GLN A 169 9.06 5.07 -4.89
N SER A 170 7.89 4.58 -5.29
CA SER A 170 7.73 3.46 -6.20
C SER A 170 6.99 3.86 -7.48
N THR A 171 6.95 2.96 -8.44
CA THR A 171 6.09 3.10 -9.63
C THR A 171 4.80 2.28 -9.50
N ALA A 172 4.59 1.59 -8.36
CA ALA A 172 3.40 0.81 -8.10
C ALA A 172 2.16 1.72 -7.95
N ASP A 173 1.06 1.33 -8.55
CA ASP A 173 -0.24 1.99 -8.42
C ASP A 173 -0.78 1.92 -6.98
N THR A 174 -0.45 0.86 -6.26
CA THR A 174 -0.74 0.68 -4.82
C THR A 174 -0.32 1.89 -3.97
N GLU A 175 0.75 2.58 -4.34
CA GLU A 175 1.21 3.77 -3.62
C GLU A 175 0.22 4.94 -3.74
N CYS A 176 -0.56 5.01 -4.83
CA CYS A 176 -1.66 5.96 -4.94
C CYS A 176 -2.70 5.75 -3.84
N ILE A 177 -3.01 4.49 -3.50
CA ILE A 177 -3.97 4.16 -2.43
C ILE A 177 -3.45 4.69 -1.08
N ILE A 178 -2.17 4.52 -0.79
CA ILE A 178 -1.55 5.04 0.45
C ILE A 178 -1.69 6.55 0.53
N HIS A 179 -1.41 7.27 -0.55
CA HIS A 179 -1.55 8.73 -0.58
C HIS A 179 -3.01 9.17 -0.43
N LEU A 180 -3.97 8.47 -1.02
CA LEU A 180 -5.39 8.76 -0.85
C LEU A 180 -5.82 8.55 0.61
N ILE A 181 -5.40 7.47 1.27
CA ILE A 181 -5.65 7.21 2.69
C ILE A 181 -5.02 8.30 3.58
N ALA A 182 -3.79 8.71 3.26
CA ALA A 182 -3.11 9.77 4.01
C ALA A 182 -3.84 11.12 3.94
N LEU A 183 -4.45 11.43 2.80
CA LEU A 183 -5.19 12.67 2.56
C LEU A 183 -6.65 12.62 3.01
N ALA A 184 -7.20 11.43 3.23
CA ALA A 184 -8.57 11.24 3.70
C ALA A 184 -8.77 11.82 5.12
N GLN A 185 -9.98 12.28 5.43
CA GLN A 185 -10.32 12.97 6.66
C GLN A 185 -11.00 12.07 7.70
N GLY A 186 -11.23 10.80 7.39
CA GLY A 186 -11.81 9.82 8.29
C GLY A 186 -11.07 9.73 9.63
N LYS A 187 -11.82 9.47 10.71
CA LYS A 187 -11.25 9.39 12.07
C LYS A 187 -10.51 8.08 12.33
N THR A 188 -10.90 7.00 11.67
CA THR A 188 -10.26 5.68 11.76
C THR A 188 -9.62 5.30 10.45
N VAL A 189 -8.71 4.31 10.47
CA VAL A 189 -8.10 3.76 9.25
C VAL A 189 -9.18 3.22 8.30
N ILE A 190 -10.23 2.59 8.84
CA ILE A 190 -11.34 2.04 8.04
C ILE A 190 -12.13 3.16 7.36
N ASP A 191 -12.42 4.26 8.08
CA ASP A 191 -13.11 5.41 7.50
C ASP A 191 -12.30 6.02 6.35
N ARG A 192 -10.97 6.17 6.55
CA ARG A 192 -10.06 6.69 5.54
C ARG A 192 -9.93 5.77 4.34
N LEU A 193 -9.87 4.46 4.57
CA LEU A 193 -9.86 3.48 3.50
C LEU A 193 -11.15 3.55 2.67
N ASN A 194 -12.30 3.59 3.33
CA ASN A 194 -13.60 3.73 2.66
C ASN A 194 -13.71 5.04 1.87
N GLU A 195 -13.13 6.14 2.37
CA GLU A 195 -13.10 7.42 1.67
C GLU A 195 -12.15 7.37 0.45
N ALA A 196 -11.01 6.71 0.58
CA ALA A 196 -9.99 6.59 -0.47
C ALA A 196 -10.44 5.71 -1.65
N LEU A 197 -11.32 4.72 -1.41
CA LEU A 197 -11.79 3.75 -2.41
C LEU A 197 -13.13 4.12 -3.07
N ARG A 198 -13.68 5.29 -2.79
CA ARG A 198 -14.90 5.84 -3.43
C ARG A 198 -14.57 6.73 -4.61
#